data_1b69c8a54abfb826a1c47c51b3757f20
#
_entry.id   1b69c8a54abfb826a1c47c51b3757f20
#
_cell.length_a   1.000
_cell.length_b   1.000
_cell.length_c   1.000
_cell.angle_alpha   90.00
_cell.angle_beta   90.00
_cell.angle_gamma   90.00
#
_symmetry.space_group_name_H-M   'P 1'
#
loop_
_entity.id
_entity.type
_entity.pdbx_description
1 polymer ?
#
loop_
_entity_poly.entity_id
_entity_poly.type
_entity_poly.pdbx_seq_one_letter_code
_entity_poly.pdbx_strand_id
1 'polypeptide(L)'
;MPKDGFREHNRERVEAGKDPFANPRNATAGTIRQLDPTVVADRPLDCFVYDIMAFEAGDESDPAAATNRPATQWAERDAIEAWGFHVDDLADRVADIEGAIAYRDSLLDDRDDLNYEIDGVVIKIDDTAAADALGNTARETRSAFAYKFPARTEVTTITDIVVQVGRTGRLTPVALLDPVQVGGVTVSRATLHNPGEVESLAVDVGDRVRVLRAGDVIPYIEEVVDADSDDTFGFPDSLS
;
A
#
# COMPACT_ATOMS: atom_id res chain seq x y z
N MET A 1 -4.54 2.96 -10.11
CA MET A 1 -4.16 3.91 -11.20
C MET A 1 -2.76 3.55 -11.66
N PRO A 2 -2.54 3.32 -12.97
CA PRO A 2 -1.21 3.10 -13.54
C PRO A 2 -0.27 4.28 -13.30
N LYS A 3 1.05 4.02 -13.16
CA LYS A 3 2.06 5.07 -12.86
C LYS A 3 2.17 6.12 -13.98
N ASP A 4 2.07 5.70 -15.23
CA ASP A 4 2.09 6.59 -16.40
C ASP A 4 0.83 7.47 -16.44
N GLY A 5 -0.35 6.89 -16.28
CA GLY A 5 -1.60 7.63 -16.18
C GLY A 5 -1.63 8.61 -15.01
N PHE A 6 -1.03 8.25 -13.87
CA PHE A 6 -0.90 9.15 -12.71
C PHE A 6 -0.01 10.38 -13.03
N ARG A 7 1.14 10.15 -13.71
CA ARG A 7 2.05 11.24 -14.10
C ARG A 7 1.35 12.21 -15.05
N GLU A 8 0.65 11.67 -16.05
CA GLU A 8 -0.10 12.47 -17.02
C GLU A 8 -1.20 13.29 -16.32
N HIS A 9 -2.00 12.63 -15.49
CA HIS A 9 -3.05 13.29 -14.74
C HIS A 9 -2.52 14.40 -13.81
N ASN A 10 -1.39 14.19 -13.15
CA ASN A 10 -0.77 15.24 -12.33
C ASN A 10 -0.24 16.40 -13.17
N ARG A 11 0.28 16.14 -14.37
CA ARG A 11 0.68 17.19 -15.30
C ARG A 11 -0.50 18.09 -15.67
N GLU A 12 -1.62 17.48 -16.08
CA GLU A 12 -2.86 18.21 -16.40
C GLU A 12 -3.38 19.04 -15.22
N ARG A 13 -3.28 18.51 -14.00
CA ARG A 13 -3.68 19.24 -12.79
C ARG A 13 -2.85 20.49 -12.57
N VAL A 14 -1.53 20.37 -12.69
CA VAL A 14 -0.60 21.50 -12.53
C VAL A 14 -0.85 22.55 -13.62
N GLU A 15 -1.05 22.14 -14.87
CA GLU A 15 -1.40 23.04 -15.99
C GLU A 15 -2.75 23.76 -15.73
N ALA A 16 -3.68 23.09 -15.06
CA ALA A 16 -4.95 23.68 -14.64
C ALA A 16 -4.86 24.52 -13.33
N GLY A 17 -3.65 24.73 -12.79
CA GLY A 17 -3.44 25.49 -11.55
C GLY A 17 -3.89 24.79 -10.28
N LYS A 18 -4.01 23.45 -10.30
CA LYS A 18 -4.38 22.61 -9.14
C LYS A 18 -3.15 21.92 -8.57
N ASP A 19 -3.17 21.68 -7.26
CA ASP A 19 -2.13 20.88 -6.61
C ASP A 19 -2.10 19.45 -7.15
N PRO A 20 -0.90 18.87 -7.43
CA PRO A 20 -0.79 17.48 -7.82
C PRO A 20 -1.18 16.55 -6.65
N PHE A 21 -1.62 15.35 -6.97
CA PHE A 21 -1.77 14.30 -5.98
C PHE A 21 -0.40 13.77 -5.53
N ALA A 22 -0.30 13.41 -4.25
CA ALA A 22 0.95 12.92 -3.68
C ALA A 22 1.39 11.55 -4.23
N ASN A 23 0.43 10.66 -4.54
CA ASN A 23 0.69 9.32 -5.03
C ASN A 23 -0.54 8.74 -5.78
N PRO A 24 -0.37 7.64 -6.54
CA PRO A 24 -1.45 6.99 -7.28
C PRO A 24 -2.62 6.53 -6.40
N ARG A 25 -2.35 6.08 -5.16
CA ARG A 25 -3.39 5.63 -4.22
C ARG A 25 -4.31 6.78 -3.82
N ASN A 26 -3.74 7.93 -3.45
CA ASN A 26 -4.53 9.12 -3.10
C ASN A 26 -5.33 9.64 -4.29
N ALA A 27 -4.76 9.63 -5.49
CA ALA A 27 -5.45 9.98 -6.72
C ALA A 27 -6.63 9.04 -7.00
N THR A 28 -6.43 7.72 -6.88
CA THR A 28 -7.46 6.69 -7.06
C THR A 28 -8.57 6.85 -6.02
N ALA A 29 -8.22 6.91 -4.73
CA ALA A 29 -9.20 7.04 -3.64
C ALA A 29 -10.01 8.35 -3.74
N GLY A 30 -9.35 9.44 -4.10
CA GLY A 30 -10.01 10.74 -4.34
C GLY A 30 -10.94 10.70 -5.54
N THR A 31 -10.59 9.98 -6.60
CA THR A 31 -11.39 9.84 -7.81
C THR A 31 -12.63 8.97 -7.57
N ILE A 32 -12.47 7.77 -6.97
CA ILE A 32 -13.60 6.84 -6.73
C ILE A 32 -14.67 7.45 -5.81
N ARG A 33 -14.27 8.38 -4.93
CA ARG A 33 -15.21 9.07 -4.01
C ARG A 33 -15.96 10.25 -4.63
N GLN A 34 -15.75 10.54 -5.92
CA GLN A 34 -16.51 11.60 -6.60
C GLN A 34 -17.97 11.20 -6.75
N LEU A 35 -18.86 12.15 -6.52
CA LEU A 35 -20.32 11.96 -6.70
C LEU A 35 -20.72 11.97 -8.18
N ASP A 36 -19.96 12.67 -9.01
CA ASP A 36 -20.18 12.76 -10.44
C ASP A 36 -19.40 11.66 -11.18
N PRO A 37 -20.09 10.66 -11.77
CA PRO A 37 -19.43 9.56 -12.46
C PRO A 37 -18.66 10.01 -13.73
N THR A 38 -18.99 11.15 -14.32
CA THR A 38 -18.30 11.67 -15.50
C THR A 38 -16.86 12.04 -15.15
N VAL A 39 -16.61 12.55 -13.94
CA VAL A 39 -15.25 12.83 -13.45
C VAL A 39 -14.43 11.55 -13.30
N VAL A 40 -15.09 10.43 -12.96
CA VAL A 40 -14.41 9.12 -12.82
C VAL A 40 -14.08 8.52 -14.19
N ALA A 41 -15.00 8.67 -15.16
CA ALA A 41 -14.85 8.13 -16.51
C ALA A 41 -13.63 8.71 -17.25
N ASP A 42 -13.28 9.97 -16.98
CA ASP A 42 -12.14 10.65 -17.60
C ASP A 42 -10.79 10.32 -16.91
N ARG A 43 -10.78 9.44 -15.91
CA ARG A 43 -9.56 9.09 -15.16
C ARG A 43 -8.93 7.80 -15.64
N PRO A 44 -7.60 7.71 -15.69
CA PRO A 44 -6.88 6.50 -16.06
C PRO A 44 -6.91 5.49 -14.91
N LEU A 45 -8.09 4.99 -14.56
CA LEU A 45 -8.27 3.94 -13.56
C LEU A 45 -8.36 2.59 -14.26
N ASP A 46 -7.80 1.58 -13.60
CA ASP A 46 -7.94 0.19 -13.96
C ASP A 46 -8.46 -0.60 -12.76
N CYS A 47 -9.06 -1.77 -12.99
CA CYS A 47 -9.67 -2.59 -11.97
C CYS A 47 -9.34 -4.05 -12.23
N PHE A 48 -8.67 -4.70 -11.27
CA PHE A 48 -8.48 -6.14 -11.27
C PHE A 48 -9.56 -6.83 -10.42
N VAL A 49 -10.16 -7.88 -10.97
CA VAL A 49 -11.06 -8.77 -10.23
C VAL A 49 -10.29 -10.02 -9.85
N TYR A 50 -10.30 -10.40 -8.56
CA TYR A 50 -9.41 -11.43 -8.03
C TYR A 50 -10.09 -12.51 -7.19
N ASP A 51 -11.42 -12.41 -7.00
CA ASP A 51 -12.15 -13.35 -6.13
C ASP A 51 -13.65 -13.39 -6.47
N ILE A 52 -14.29 -14.53 -6.24
CA ILE A 52 -15.74 -14.75 -6.33
C ILE A 52 -16.29 -14.89 -4.92
N MET A 53 -16.79 -13.80 -4.36
CA MET A 53 -17.31 -13.77 -2.98
C MET A 53 -18.62 -14.53 -2.78
N ALA A 54 -19.47 -14.58 -3.80
CA ALA A 54 -20.71 -15.32 -3.79
C ALA A 54 -20.97 -15.89 -5.18
N PHE A 55 -21.44 -17.12 -5.23
CA PHE A 55 -21.76 -17.82 -6.46
C PHE A 55 -23.16 -18.41 -6.34
N GLU A 56 -24.03 -18.04 -7.28
CA GLU A 56 -25.32 -18.68 -7.47
C GLU A 56 -25.29 -19.41 -8.81
N ALA A 57 -25.61 -20.69 -8.79
CA ALA A 57 -25.67 -21.48 -10.01
C ALA A 57 -26.73 -20.91 -10.95
N GLY A 58 -26.36 -20.78 -12.22
CA GLY A 58 -27.32 -20.36 -13.26
C GLY A 58 -28.35 -21.43 -13.56
N ASP A 59 -29.34 -21.09 -14.39
CA ASP A 59 -30.36 -22.00 -14.84
C ASP A 59 -29.72 -23.10 -15.73
N GLU A 60 -29.89 -24.35 -15.37
CA GLU A 60 -29.38 -25.52 -16.13
C GLU A 60 -29.87 -25.58 -17.58
N SER A 61 -30.93 -24.85 -17.91
CA SER A 61 -31.43 -24.71 -19.28
C SER A 61 -30.65 -23.73 -20.14
N ASP A 62 -29.82 -22.86 -19.55
CA ASP A 62 -28.93 -21.93 -20.25
C ASP A 62 -27.53 -22.58 -20.45
N PRO A 63 -27.16 -22.95 -21.68
CA PRO A 63 -25.87 -23.59 -21.96
C PRO A 63 -24.66 -22.66 -21.65
N ALA A 64 -24.86 -21.38 -21.43
CA ALA A 64 -23.84 -20.41 -21.02
C ALA A 64 -23.77 -20.22 -19.50
N ALA A 65 -24.71 -20.79 -18.73
CA ALA A 65 -24.75 -20.65 -17.29
C ALA A 65 -23.71 -21.56 -16.63
N ALA A 66 -22.91 -21.00 -15.75
CA ALA A 66 -22.05 -21.79 -14.87
C ALA A 66 -22.92 -22.52 -13.82
N THR A 67 -22.84 -23.83 -13.80
CA THR A 67 -23.67 -24.69 -12.93
C THR A 67 -23.02 -24.99 -11.58
N ASN A 68 -21.70 -24.81 -11.46
CA ASN A 68 -20.95 -25.09 -10.25
C ASN A 68 -19.89 -24.00 -10.02
N ARG A 69 -19.65 -23.68 -8.73
CA ARG A 69 -18.49 -22.86 -8.35
C ARG A 69 -17.20 -23.57 -8.77
N PRO A 70 -16.21 -22.86 -9.32
CA PRO A 70 -14.90 -23.42 -9.63
C PRO A 70 -14.27 -24.10 -8.40
N ALA A 71 -13.61 -25.24 -8.60
CA ALA A 71 -13.05 -26.03 -7.51
C ALA A 71 -11.69 -25.52 -7.00
N THR A 72 -11.07 -24.60 -7.72
CA THR A 72 -9.77 -24.02 -7.35
C THR A 72 -9.78 -22.50 -7.57
N GLN A 73 -8.93 -21.79 -6.83
CA GLN A 73 -8.71 -20.34 -7.02
C GLN A 73 -8.22 -20.02 -8.43
N TRP A 74 -7.41 -20.92 -9.01
CA TRP A 74 -6.94 -20.75 -10.38
C TRP A 74 -8.09 -20.87 -11.39
N ALA A 75 -8.98 -21.84 -11.21
CA ALA A 75 -10.18 -21.97 -12.05
C ALA A 75 -11.18 -20.82 -11.84
N GLU A 76 -11.26 -20.24 -10.64
CA GLU A 76 -12.03 -19.00 -10.41
C GLU A 76 -11.47 -17.83 -11.22
N ARG A 77 -10.14 -17.67 -11.23
CA ARG A 77 -9.46 -16.67 -12.04
C ARG A 77 -9.76 -16.82 -13.53
N ASP A 78 -9.63 -18.06 -14.06
CA ASP A 78 -9.93 -18.38 -15.47
C ASP A 78 -11.40 -18.08 -15.82
N ALA A 79 -12.33 -18.35 -14.90
CA ALA A 79 -13.74 -18.03 -15.08
C ALA A 79 -14.00 -16.52 -15.11
N ILE A 80 -13.38 -15.76 -14.21
CA ILE A 80 -13.46 -14.28 -14.15
C ILE A 80 -12.97 -13.68 -15.48
N GLU A 81 -11.84 -14.15 -16.00
CA GLU A 81 -11.29 -13.72 -17.28
C GLU A 81 -12.23 -14.10 -18.46
N ALA A 82 -12.78 -15.32 -18.45
CA ALA A 82 -13.74 -15.77 -19.46
C ALA A 82 -15.05 -14.96 -19.47
N TRP A 83 -15.43 -14.38 -18.34
CA TRP A 83 -16.57 -13.44 -18.25
C TRP A 83 -16.23 -12.03 -18.72
N GLY A 84 -14.98 -11.79 -19.14
CA GLY A 84 -14.53 -10.52 -19.70
C GLY A 84 -14.04 -9.51 -18.64
N PHE A 85 -13.82 -9.94 -17.41
CA PHE A 85 -13.21 -9.09 -16.39
C PHE A 85 -11.69 -9.15 -16.48
N HIS A 86 -11.03 -8.05 -16.13
CA HIS A 86 -9.58 -7.98 -16.07
C HIS A 86 -9.06 -8.65 -14.81
N VAL A 87 -8.15 -9.59 -14.96
CA VAL A 87 -7.44 -10.28 -13.89
C VAL A 87 -5.98 -9.86 -13.85
N ASP A 88 -5.31 -10.07 -12.75
CA ASP A 88 -3.88 -9.76 -12.61
C ASP A 88 -3.02 -10.74 -13.43
N ASP A 89 -2.26 -10.24 -14.40
CA ASP A 89 -1.37 -11.04 -15.25
C ASP A 89 -0.12 -11.57 -14.49
N LEU A 90 0.16 -11.03 -13.31
CA LEU A 90 1.28 -11.46 -12.47
C LEU A 90 0.95 -12.66 -11.58
N ALA A 91 -0.32 -13.08 -11.49
CA ALA A 91 -0.67 -14.24 -10.67
C ALA A 91 0.02 -15.50 -11.19
N ASP A 92 0.53 -16.33 -10.28
CA ASP A 92 1.16 -17.61 -10.60
C ASP A 92 0.68 -18.71 -9.67
N ARG A 93 0.78 -19.96 -10.12
CA ARG A 93 0.42 -21.17 -9.39
C ARG A 93 1.67 -21.96 -9.05
N VAL A 94 1.98 -22.08 -7.79
CA VAL A 94 3.15 -22.79 -7.28
C VAL A 94 2.78 -24.08 -6.53
N ALA A 95 3.72 -25.00 -6.43
CA ALA A 95 3.46 -26.31 -5.84
C ALA A 95 3.46 -26.29 -4.30
N ASP A 96 4.24 -25.40 -3.69
CA ASP A 96 4.53 -25.39 -2.27
C ASP A 96 4.88 -23.99 -1.78
N ILE A 97 5.18 -23.87 -0.48
CA ILE A 97 5.52 -22.60 0.17
C ILE A 97 6.88 -22.07 -0.30
N GLU A 98 7.83 -22.95 -0.61
CA GLU A 98 9.13 -22.58 -1.14
C GLU A 98 8.99 -21.88 -2.50
N GLY A 99 8.11 -22.41 -3.36
CA GLY A 99 7.75 -21.78 -4.62
C GLY A 99 7.08 -20.42 -4.42
N ALA A 100 6.21 -20.28 -3.43
CA ALA A 100 5.57 -18.99 -3.12
C ALA A 100 6.57 -17.97 -2.60
N ILE A 101 7.55 -18.36 -1.80
CA ILE A 101 8.63 -17.49 -1.33
C ILE A 101 9.50 -17.03 -2.52
N ALA A 102 9.93 -17.97 -3.37
CA ALA A 102 10.75 -17.66 -4.54
C ALA A 102 10.00 -16.70 -5.51
N TYR A 103 8.70 -16.92 -5.73
CA TYR A 103 7.87 -16.03 -6.54
C TYR A 103 7.77 -14.62 -5.93
N ARG A 104 7.53 -14.53 -4.61
CA ARG A 104 7.50 -13.25 -3.89
C ARG A 104 8.83 -12.50 -4.04
N ASP A 105 9.95 -13.19 -3.94
CA ASP A 105 11.29 -12.58 -4.03
C ASP A 105 11.57 -12.09 -5.47
N SER A 106 11.17 -12.83 -6.49
CA SER A 106 11.28 -12.36 -7.88
C SER A 106 10.45 -11.09 -8.14
N LEU A 107 9.22 -11.04 -7.61
CA LEU A 107 8.39 -9.83 -7.73
C LEU A 107 8.94 -8.65 -6.93
N LEU A 108 9.67 -8.90 -5.84
CA LEU A 108 10.36 -7.84 -5.10
C LEU A 108 11.43 -7.17 -5.97
N ASP A 109 12.17 -7.95 -6.76
CA ASP A 109 13.20 -7.44 -7.66
C ASP A 109 12.59 -6.66 -8.82
N ASP A 110 11.47 -7.13 -9.38
CA ASP A 110 10.82 -6.56 -10.56
C ASP A 110 9.80 -5.44 -10.23
N ARG A 111 9.46 -5.21 -8.95
CA ARG A 111 8.36 -4.32 -8.54
C ARG A 111 8.45 -2.89 -9.05
N ASP A 112 9.67 -2.38 -9.30
CA ASP A 112 9.88 -1.00 -9.76
C ASP A 112 9.58 -0.82 -11.23
N ASP A 113 9.70 -1.89 -12.02
CA ASP A 113 9.42 -1.93 -13.46
C ASP A 113 7.91 -2.04 -13.74
N LEU A 114 7.11 -2.42 -12.75
CA LEU A 114 5.66 -2.49 -12.91
C LEU A 114 5.04 -1.10 -13.08
N ASN A 115 4.05 -1.00 -13.95
CA ASN A 115 3.30 0.24 -14.18
C ASN A 115 2.29 0.57 -13.05
N TYR A 116 2.33 -0.16 -11.95
CA TYR A 116 1.56 0.11 -10.71
C TYR A 116 2.37 -0.29 -9.49
N GLU A 117 1.98 0.21 -8.33
CA GLU A 117 2.67 -0.07 -7.08
C GLU A 117 2.10 -1.32 -6.41
N ILE A 118 3.00 -2.18 -5.89
CA ILE A 118 2.67 -3.33 -5.06
C ILE A 118 3.48 -3.28 -3.77
N ASP A 119 2.91 -3.78 -2.67
CA ASP A 119 3.55 -3.82 -1.35
C ASP A 119 3.78 -5.25 -0.83
N GLY A 120 3.45 -6.24 -1.64
CA GLY A 120 3.59 -7.65 -1.34
C GLY A 120 2.77 -8.53 -2.26
N VAL A 121 2.71 -9.80 -1.93
CA VAL A 121 1.88 -10.82 -2.61
C VAL A 121 0.83 -11.36 -1.66
N VAL A 122 -0.26 -11.89 -2.20
CA VAL A 122 -1.25 -12.65 -1.44
C VAL A 122 -1.14 -14.12 -1.85
N ILE A 123 -0.73 -14.96 -0.91
CA ILE A 123 -0.66 -16.41 -1.07
C ILE A 123 -2.01 -16.97 -0.68
N LYS A 124 -2.67 -17.70 -1.58
CA LYS A 124 -3.98 -18.34 -1.36
C LYS A 124 -3.87 -19.85 -1.47
N ILE A 125 -4.70 -20.57 -0.72
CA ILE A 125 -4.89 -22.01 -0.91
C ILE A 125 -5.72 -22.19 -2.19
N ASP A 126 -5.19 -22.96 -3.14
CA ASP A 126 -5.81 -23.15 -4.44
C ASP A 126 -7.13 -23.95 -4.38
N ASP A 127 -7.21 -24.97 -3.53
CA ASP A 127 -8.42 -25.79 -3.34
C ASP A 127 -9.51 -25.01 -2.58
N THR A 128 -10.63 -24.71 -3.24
CA THR A 128 -11.73 -23.91 -2.66
C THR A 128 -12.44 -24.61 -1.52
N ALA A 129 -12.56 -25.95 -1.55
CA ALA A 129 -13.18 -26.71 -0.46
C ALA A 129 -12.30 -26.72 0.78
N ALA A 130 -10.98 -26.84 0.62
CA ALA A 130 -10.02 -26.70 1.72
C ALA A 130 -10.02 -25.27 2.30
N ALA A 131 -10.09 -24.25 1.45
CA ALA A 131 -10.21 -22.86 1.85
C ALA A 131 -11.47 -22.61 2.69
N ASP A 132 -12.62 -23.11 2.26
CA ASP A 132 -13.90 -23.01 2.96
C ASP A 132 -13.86 -23.75 4.32
N ALA A 133 -13.18 -24.89 4.41
CA ALA A 133 -13.02 -25.66 5.64
C ALA A 133 -12.20 -24.92 6.71
N LEU A 134 -11.25 -24.07 6.32
CA LEU A 134 -10.50 -23.20 7.24
C LEU A 134 -11.34 -22.06 7.80
N GLY A 135 -12.34 -21.63 7.05
CA GLY A 135 -13.29 -20.59 7.41
C GLY A 135 -12.67 -19.21 7.45
N ASN A 136 -13.45 -18.28 8.00
CA ASN A 136 -13.10 -16.87 8.13
C ASN A 136 -13.03 -16.45 9.60
N THR A 137 -12.22 -15.45 9.90
CA THR A 137 -12.34 -14.66 11.13
C THR A 137 -13.43 -13.60 10.91
N ALA A 138 -13.68 -12.73 11.91
CA ALA A 138 -14.67 -11.66 11.77
C ALA A 138 -14.31 -10.63 10.65
N ARG A 139 -13.07 -10.62 10.16
CA ARG A 139 -12.57 -9.65 9.18
C ARG A 139 -11.74 -10.23 8.05
N GLU A 140 -11.21 -11.44 8.19
CA GLU A 140 -10.21 -11.99 7.27
C GLU A 140 -10.45 -13.47 7.02
N THR A 141 -10.11 -13.95 5.81
CA THR A 141 -10.07 -15.36 5.50
C THR A 141 -8.81 -16.00 6.06
N ARG A 142 -8.91 -17.27 6.50
CA ARG A 142 -7.76 -18.06 6.96
C ARG A 142 -7.05 -18.79 5.83
N SER A 143 -7.62 -18.80 4.64
CA SER A 143 -7.08 -19.46 3.45
C SER A 143 -6.16 -18.58 2.61
N ALA A 144 -5.97 -17.31 3.02
CA ALA A 144 -5.10 -16.38 2.35
C ALA A 144 -4.14 -15.69 3.33
N PHE A 145 -2.92 -15.46 2.89
CA PHE A 145 -1.87 -14.80 3.67
C PHE A 145 -1.20 -13.71 2.84
N ALA A 146 -1.20 -12.47 3.36
CA ALA A 146 -0.49 -11.36 2.75
C ALA A 146 0.98 -11.37 3.17
N TYR A 147 1.87 -11.67 2.23
CA TYR A 147 3.32 -11.64 2.45
C TYR A 147 3.89 -10.32 1.90
N LYS A 148 4.09 -9.38 2.81
CA LYS A 148 4.53 -8.03 2.47
C LYS A 148 6.00 -7.99 2.07
N PHE A 149 6.33 -7.09 1.14
CA PHE A 149 7.71 -6.74 0.85
C PHE A 149 8.33 -5.95 2.02
N PRO A 150 9.67 -5.99 2.18
CA PRO A 150 10.34 -5.07 3.07
C PRO A 150 9.98 -3.63 2.75
N ALA A 151 9.80 -2.84 3.78
CA ALA A 151 9.56 -1.41 3.62
C ALA A 151 10.80 -0.75 2.97
N ARG A 152 10.57 0.33 2.24
CA ARG A 152 11.66 1.14 1.69
C ARG A 152 12.20 2.05 2.76
N THR A 153 13.52 2.08 2.88
CA THR A 153 14.22 2.92 3.87
C THR A 153 15.30 3.73 3.19
N GLU A 154 15.53 4.94 3.69
CA GLU A 154 16.65 5.81 3.30
C GLU A 154 17.19 6.55 4.52
N VAL A 155 18.44 6.99 4.44
CA VAL A 155 19.08 7.75 5.51
C VAL A 155 19.09 9.23 5.16
N THR A 156 18.64 10.06 6.11
CA THR A 156 18.64 11.53 5.97
C THR A 156 18.93 12.19 7.30
N THR A 157 19.02 13.52 7.33
CA THR A 157 19.33 14.30 8.53
C THR A 157 18.06 15.00 9.04
N ILE A 158 17.87 15.05 10.35
CA ILE A 158 16.85 15.88 11.00
C ILE A 158 17.29 17.33 11.01
N THR A 159 16.52 18.18 10.34
CA THR A 159 16.79 19.64 10.31
C THR A 159 16.07 20.39 11.42
N ASP A 160 14.95 19.85 11.93
CA ASP A 160 14.17 20.41 13.02
C ASP A 160 13.17 19.38 13.54
N ILE A 161 12.68 19.55 14.78
CA ILE A 161 11.59 18.76 15.35
C ILE A 161 10.49 19.70 15.81
N VAL A 162 9.32 19.58 15.20
CA VAL A 162 8.15 20.41 15.50
C VAL A 162 7.07 19.60 16.21
N VAL A 163 6.34 20.23 17.12
CA VAL A 163 5.22 19.61 17.81
C VAL A 163 3.91 20.10 17.22
N GLN A 164 3.11 19.18 16.70
CA GLN A 164 1.80 19.47 16.13
C GLN A 164 0.68 19.08 17.11
N VAL A 165 -0.38 19.89 17.13
CA VAL A 165 -1.60 19.59 17.90
C VAL A 165 -2.58 18.84 17.02
N GLY A 166 -2.83 17.57 17.34
CA GLY A 166 -3.84 16.77 16.67
C GLY A 166 -5.27 17.21 16.97
N ARG A 167 -6.23 16.74 16.20
CA ARG A 167 -7.66 17.07 16.33
C ARG A 167 -8.25 16.81 17.74
N THR A 168 -7.67 15.89 18.48
CA THR A 168 -8.08 15.53 19.86
C THR A 168 -7.29 16.28 20.92
N GLY A 169 -6.46 17.28 20.57
CA GLY A 169 -5.57 17.99 21.51
C GLY A 169 -4.27 17.24 21.83
N ARG A 170 -4.03 16.07 21.23
CA ARG A 170 -2.80 15.31 21.44
C ARG A 170 -1.63 15.99 20.73
N LEU A 171 -0.53 16.14 21.44
CA LEU A 171 0.74 16.61 20.91
C LEU A 171 1.44 15.48 20.17
N THR A 172 1.82 15.72 18.91
CA THR A 172 2.51 14.75 18.06
C THR A 172 3.80 15.38 17.54
N PRO A 173 4.96 14.82 17.88
CA PRO A 173 6.24 15.29 17.34
C PRO A 173 6.40 14.82 15.89
N VAL A 174 6.94 15.73 15.07
CA VAL A 174 7.22 15.50 13.65
C VAL A 174 8.62 16.02 13.36
N ALA A 175 9.49 15.13 12.88
CA ALA A 175 10.81 15.51 12.39
C ALA A 175 10.69 16.14 11.00
N LEU A 176 11.29 17.30 10.82
CA LEU A 176 11.59 17.91 9.53
C LEU A 176 12.95 17.37 9.06
N LEU A 177 13.02 16.96 7.81
CA LEU A 177 14.13 16.22 7.26
C LEU A 177 14.74 16.94 6.07
N ASP A 178 16.02 16.78 5.85
CA ASP A 178 16.58 17.02 4.53
C ASP A 178 15.82 16.16 3.51
N PRO A 179 15.32 16.73 2.41
CA PRO A 179 14.50 15.99 1.46
C PRO A 179 15.23 14.76 0.89
N VAL A 180 14.65 13.58 1.04
CA VAL A 180 15.21 12.30 0.58
C VAL A 180 14.19 11.52 -0.23
N GLN A 181 14.65 10.75 -1.23
CA GLN A 181 13.78 9.93 -2.08
C GLN A 181 13.57 8.57 -1.45
N VAL A 182 12.37 8.29 -0.95
CA VAL A 182 11.98 6.99 -0.39
C VAL A 182 10.88 6.36 -1.25
N GLY A 183 11.23 5.32 -1.98
CA GLY A 183 10.26 4.64 -2.84
C GLY A 183 9.63 5.53 -3.92
N GLY A 184 10.44 6.39 -4.57
CA GLY A 184 9.97 7.26 -5.64
C GLY A 184 9.20 8.52 -5.18
N VAL A 185 9.13 8.76 -3.87
CA VAL A 185 8.49 9.95 -3.29
C VAL A 185 9.50 10.73 -2.47
N THR A 186 9.51 12.06 -2.62
CA THR A 186 10.33 12.94 -1.79
C THR A 186 9.72 13.04 -0.40
N VAL A 187 10.45 12.58 0.61
CA VAL A 187 10.11 12.67 2.02
C VAL A 187 10.91 13.82 2.65
N SER A 188 10.22 14.79 3.25
CA SER A 188 10.79 15.92 3.99
C SER A 188 10.24 16.02 5.41
N ARG A 189 9.39 15.06 5.81
CA ARG A 189 8.80 14.98 7.16
C ARG A 189 8.56 13.53 7.54
N ALA A 190 8.83 13.18 8.79
CA ALA A 190 8.50 11.87 9.35
C ALA A 190 7.87 12.03 10.73
N THR A 191 6.92 11.15 11.06
CA THR A 191 6.32 11.17 12.40
C THR A 191 7.26 10.52 13.42
N LEU A 192 7.26 11.07 14.62
CA LEU A 192 7.86 10.48 15.82
C LEU A 192 6.77 9.93 16.76
N HIS A 193 5.54 9.79 16.26
CA HIS A 193 4.36 9.21 16.88
C HIS A 193 3.94 9.83 18.22
N ASN A 194 4.84 9.92 19.21
CA ASN A 194 4.57 10.40 20.55
C ASN A 194 5.89 10.71 21.31
N PRO A 195 5.82 11.40 22.46
CA PRO A 195 7.02 11.73 23.25
C PRO A 195 7.85 10.51 23.67
N GLY A 196 7.21 9.39 24.02
CA GLY A 196 7.91 8.17 24.42
C GLY A 196 8.74 7.56 23.28
N GLU A 197 8.33 7.76 22.03
CA GLU A 197 9.13 7.36 20.86
C GLU A 197 10.37 8.23 20.70
N VAL A 198 10.25 9.55 20.92
CA VAL A 198 11.39 10.49 20.92
C VAL A 198 12.45 10.06 21.95
N GLU A 199 11.99 9.73 23.18
CA GLU A 199 12.87 9.23 24.24
C GLU A 199 13.49 7.87 23.91
N SER A 200 12.70 6.96 23.34
CA SER A 200 13.15 5.60 22.98
C SER A 200 14.19 5.60 21.87
N LEU A 201 14.01 6.47 20.87
CA LEU A 201 14.96 6.65 19.77
C LEU A 201 16.15 7.52 20.17
N ALA A 202 16.07 8.24 21.30
CA ALA A 202 17.03 9.24 21.75
C ALA A 202 17.40 10.25 20.62
N VAL A 203 16.40 10.71 19.89
CA VAL A 203 16.56 11.50 18.67
C VAL A 203 16.63 13.00 18.97
N ASP A 204 17.52 13.71 18.25
CA ASP A 204 17.64 15.17 18.30
C ASP A 204 17.83 15.77 16.89
N VAL A 205 17.82 17.11 16.85
CA VAL A 205 18.12 17.89 15.65
C VAL A 205 19.59 17.71 15.28
N GLY A 206 19.88 17.44 14.01
CA GLY A 206 21.22 17.17 13.50
C GLY A 206 21.49 15.68 13.29
N ASP A 207 20.74 14.80 13.95
CA ASP A 207 20.91 13.34 13.84
C ASP A 207 20.66 12.83 12.43
N ARG A 208 21.45 11.83 12.02
CA ARG A 208 21.21 11.06 10.83
C ARG A 208 20.32 9.85 11.17
N VAL A 209 19.17 9.81 10.53
CA VAL A 209 18.13 8.83 10.83
C VAL A 209 17.75 8.00 9.62
N ARG A 210 17.38 6.75 9.87
CA ARG A 210 16.74 5.89 8.88
C ARG A 210 15.26 6.17 8.86
N VAL A 211 14.78 6.65 7.71
CA VAL A 211 13.36 6.90 7.48
C VAL A 211 12.78 5.72 6.74
N LEU A 212 11.68 5.19 7.27
CA LEU A 212 10.95 4.07 6.69
C LEU A 212 9.63 4.55 6.12
N ARG A 213 9.32 4.09 4.89
CA ARG A 213 8.02 4.25 4.26
C ARG A 213 7.48 2.89 3.85
N ALA A 214 6.49 2.39 4.59
CA ALA A 214 5.76 1.19 4.26
C ALA A 214 4.54 1.54 3.40
N GLY A 215 4.55 1.17 2.14
CA GLY A 215 3.48 1.52 1.20
C GLY A 215 3.23 3.04 1.14
N ASP A 216 1.95 3.44 1.15
CA ASP A 216 1.53 4.85 1.15
C ASP A 216 1.31 5.43 2.56
N VAL A 217 1.89 4.80 3.57
CA VAL A 217 1.75 5.23 4.97
C VAL A 217 2.64 6.43 5.25
N ILE A 218 2.29 7.19 6.29
CA ILE A 218 3.07 8.34 6.78
C ILE A 218 4.49 7.87 7.11
N PRO A 219 5.54 8.49 6.54
CA PRO A 219 6.93 8.15 6.86
C PRO A 219 7.19 8.29 8.36
N TYR A 220 7.97 7.38 8.92
CA TYR A 220 8.40 7.46 10.32
C TYR A 220 9.90 7.15 10.46
N ILE A 221 10.49 7.58 11.56
CA ILE A 221 11.88 7.28 11.89
C ILE A 221 11.94 5.89 12.52
N GLU A 222 12.79 5.02 11.94
CA GLU A 222 13.01 3.65 12.40
C GLU A 222 14.12 3.61 13.46
N GLU A 223 15.22 4.31 13.18
CA GLU A 223 16.39 4.34 14.07
C GLU A 223 17.25 5.60 13.82
N VAL A 224 18.05 5.96 14.81
CA VAL A 224 19.17 6.89 14.66
C VAL A 224 20.37 6.10 14.17
N VAL A 225 20.91 6.47 13.01
CA VAL A 225 22.08 5.81 12.40
C VAL A 225 23.38 6.43 12.92
N ASP A 226 23.36 7.75 13.11
CA ASP A 226 24.51 8.53 13.58
C ASP A 226 23.98 9.76 14.34
N ALA A 227 24.30 9.83 15.62
CA ALA A 227 23.88 10.92 16.48
C ALA A 227 24.85 12.10 16.37
N ASP A 228 24.32 13.30 16.18
CA ASP A 228 25.13 14.55 16.16
C ASP A 228 25.58 14.96 17.55
N SER A 229 24.79 14.59 18.59
CA SER A 229 25.08 14.86 20.01
C SER A 229 24.58 13.71 20.91
N ASP A 230 24.98 13.77 22.19
CA ASP A 230 24.45 12.86 23.24
C ASP A 230 23.11 13.37 23.81
N ASP A 231 22.59 14.51 23.30
CA ASP A 231 21.34 15.10 23.74
C ASP A 231 20.13 14.41 23.09
N THR A 232 18.98 14.56 23.71
CA THR A 232 17.68 14.08 23.20
C THR A 232 16.72 15.25 23.16
N PHE A 233 15.92 15.37 22.11
CA PHE A 233 14.96 16.47 21.95
C PHE A 233 14.05 16.58 23.18
N GLY A 234 14.10 17.74 23.83
CA GLY A 234 13.27 18.08 24.97
C GLY A 234 11.82 18.34 24.56
N PHE A 235 10.92 17.41 24.88
CA PHE A 235 9.51 17.60 24.56
C PHE A 235 8.87 18.62 25.51
N PRO A 236 8.14 19.63 24.99
CA PRO A 236 7.54 20.67 25.86
C PRO A 236 6.37 20.08 26.67
N ASP A 237 6.32 20.43 27.97
CA ASP A 237 5.23 20.01 28.87
C ASP A 237 3.88 20.64 28.48
N SER A 238 3.90 21.80 27.84
CA SER A 238 2.73 22.50 27.32
C SER A 238 3.11 23.41 26.17
N LEU A 239 2.20 23.61 25.22
CA LEU A 239 2.31 24.65 24.20
C LEU A 239 1.74 25.95 24.79
N SER A 240 2.57 26.96 24.92
CA SER A 240 2.17 28.32 25.32
C SER A 240 1.56 29.09 24.15
#